data_bcbca781ffc53c35af9e23e0a3b2940b
#
_entry.id   bcbca781ffc53c35af9e23e0a3b2940b
#
_cell.length_a   1.000
_cell.length_b   1.000
_cell.length_c   1.000
_cell.angle_alpha   90.00
_cell.angle_beta   90.00
_cell.angle_gamma   90.00
#
_symmetry.space_group_name_H-M   'P 1'
#
loop_
_entity.id
_entity.type
_entity.pdbx_description
1 polymer ?
#
loop_
_entity_poly.entity_id
_entity_poly.type
_entity_poly.pdbx_seq_one_letter_code
_entity_poly.pdbx_strand_id
1 'polypeptide(L)'
;MELVVTMAILSILAVLVIPSLQLTAKRTKEIELRRSLRTIRTAIDDYKKAYDTAVKEKKITQGLQTDASSTGYPKTLKLLVEGDDFGGVDKNQTKKKFLRRIPVDPFNVPKKGEEPKWGIRAYKDEPDSKTSTGEAEDVYDVYSLSEETAIDGTKYKDW
;
A
#
# COMPACT_ATOMS: atom_id res chain seq x y z
N MET A 1 16.27 -40.48 -36.55
CA MET A 1 16.15 -39.15 -37.22
C MET A 1 14.97 -38.36 -36.65
N GLU A 2 13.77 -38.92 -36.48
CA GLU A 2 12.57 -38.24 -35.99
C GLU A 2 12.73 -37.63 -34.57
N LEU A 3 13.37 -38.39 -33.64
CA LEU A 3 13.61 -37.91 -32.27
C LEU A 3 14.49 -36.64 -32.22
N VAL A 4 15.49 -36.56 -33.11
CA VAL A 4 16.39 -35.39 -33.14
C VAL A 4 15.64 -34.15 -33.68
N VAL A 5 14.82 -34.35 -34.70
CA VAL A 5 14.01 -33.27 -35.30
C VAL A 5 12.96 -32.77 -34.29
N THR A 6 12.28 -33.67 -33.59
CA THR A 6 11.28 -33.26 -32.56
C THR A 6 11.93 -32.52 -31.38
N MET A 7 13.08 -32.96 -30.93
CA MET A 7 13.88 -32.29 -29.88
C MET A 7 14.33 -30.89 -30.33
N ALA A 8 14.76 -30.74 -31.59
CA ALA A 8 15.15 -29.45 -32.15
C ALA A 8 13.97 -28.47 -32.17
N ILE A 9 12.80 -28.90 -32.62
CA ILE A 9 11.59 -28.07 -32.66
C ILE A 9 11.16 -27.66 -31.26
N LEU A 10 11.13 -28.59 -30.30
CA LEU A 10 10.79 -28.31 -28.89
C LEU A 10 11.76 -27.31 -28.26
N SER A 11 13.05 -27.41 -28.54
CA SER A 11 14.06 -26.48 -28.03
C SER A 11 13.83 -25.03 -28.54
N ILE A 12 13.51 -24.88 -29.84
CA ILE A 12 13.21 -23.57 -30.42
C ILE A 12 11.94 -22.97 -29.77
N LEU A 13 10.88 -23.78 -29.61
CA LEU A 13 9.64 -23.33 -28.97
C LEU A 13 9.85 -22.92 -27.50
N ALA A 14 10.66 -23.71 -26.76
CA ALA A 14 10.98 -23.40 -25.37
C ALA A 14 11.67 -22.05 -25.20
N VAL A 15 12.61 -21.70 -26.08
CA VAL A 15 13.33 -20.40 -26.04
C VAL A 15 12.39 -19.22 -26.24
N LEU A 16 11.34 -19.35 -27.06
CA LEU A 16 10.36 -18.29 -27.31
C LEU A 16 9.35 -18.11 -26.17
N VAL A 17 9.03 -19.18 -25.44
CA VAL A 17 8.01 -19.15 -24.38
C VAL A 17 8.53 -18.50 -23.09
N ILE A 18 9.80 -18.71 -22.72
CA ILE A 18 10.37 -18.21 -21.46
C ILE A 18 10.24 -16.69 -21.30
N PRO A 19 10.64 -15.84 -22.25
CA PRO A 19 10.52 -14.38 -22.08
C PRO A 19 9.07 -13.90 -21.99
N SER A 20 8.14 -14.56 -22.67
CA SER A 20 6.71 -14.24 -22.59
C SER A 20 6.14 -14.48 -21.19
N LEU A 21 6.52 -15.57 -20.53
CA LEU A 21 6.09 -15.88 -19.16
C LEU A 21 6.61 -14.85 -18.14
N GLN A 22 7.84 -14.40 -18.29
CA GLN A 22 8.43 -13.38 -17.41
C GLN A 22 7.68 -12.04 -17.49
N LEU A 23 7.34 -11.60 -18.71
CA LEU A 23 6.56 -10.39 -18.91
C LEU A 23 5.16 -10.50 -18.32
N THR A 24 4.51 -11.65 -18.48
CA THR A 24 3.18 -11.89 -17.92
C THR A 24 3.21 -11.88 -16.37
N ALA A 25 4.20 -12.52 -15.77
CA ALA A 25 4.38 -12.51 -14.33
C ALA A 25 4.62 -11.09 -13.78
N LYS A 26 5.44 -10.29 -14.50
CA LYS A 26 5.69 -8.89 -14.13
C LYS A 26 4.42 -8.05 -14.23
N ARG A 27 3.63 -8.17 -15.30
CA ARG A 27 2.33 -7.50 -15.44
C ARG A 27 1.36 -7.83 -14.31
N THR A 28 1.28 -9.09 -13.92
CA THR A 28 0.42 -9.53 -12.80
C THR A 28 0.83 -8.85 -11.50
N LYS A 29 2.12 -8.79 -11.19
CA LYS A 29 2.64 -8.07 -10.02
C LYS A 29 2.35 -6.57 -10.08
N GLU A 30 2.48 -5.94 -11.24
CA GLU A 30 2.16 -4.51 -11.42
C GLU A 30 0.68 -4.21 -11.15
N ILE A 31 -0.21 -5.06 -11.64
CA ILE A 31 -1.65 -4.94 -11.37
C ILE A 31 -1.93 -5.09 -9.87
N GLU A 32 -1.29 -6.06 -9.22
CA GLU A 32 -1.42 -6.28 -7.78
C GLU A 32 -0.88 -5.09 -6.97
N LEU A 33 0.26 -4.52 -7.34
CA LEU A 33 0.81 -3.32 -6.73
C LEU A 33 -0.17 -2.14 -6.82
N ARG A 34 -0.67 -1.84 -8.01
CA ARG A 34 -1.65 -0.75 -8.21
C ARG A 34 -2.93 -0.97 -7.40
N ARG A 35 -3.38 -2.23 -7.31
CA ARG A 35 -4.54 -2.58 -6.47
C ARG A 35 -4.26 -2.35 -4.98
N SER A 36 -3.08 -2.75 -4.51
CA SER A 36 -2.65 -2.58 -3.11
C SER A 36 -2.55 -1.10 -2.74
N LEU A 37 -1.90 -0.28 -3.58
CA LEU A 37 -1.81 1.17 -3.40
C LEU A 37 -3.20 1.82 -3.34
N ARG A 38 -4.09 1.50 -4.28
CA ARG A 38 -5.47 2.01 -4.29
C ARG A 38 -6.22 1.61 -3.02
N THR A 39 -6.08 0.36 -2.57
CA THR A 39 -6.75 -0.13 -1.36
C THR A 39 -6.30 0.64 -0.13
N ILE A 40 -4.98 0.89 0.03
CA ILE A 40 -4.46 1.65 1.16
C ILE A 40 -4.90 3.12 1.08
N ARG A 41 -4.75 3.77 -0.07
CA ARG A 41 -5.17 5.17 -0.28
C ARG A 41 -6.65 5.37 0.01
N THR A 42 -7.52 4.48 -0.48
CA THR A 42 -8.96 4.52 -0.16
C THR A 42 -9.21 4.41 1.34
N ALA A 43 -8.48 3.53 2.04
CA ALA A 43 -8.64 3.38 3.49
C ALA A 43 -8.16 4.62 4.27
N ILE A 44 -7.10 5.30 3.80
CA ILE A 44 -6.63 6.58 4.36
C ILE A 44 -7.70 7.66 4.16
N ASP A 45 -8.27 7.76 2.96
CA ASP A 45 -9.34 8.73 2.65
C ASP A 45 -10.60 8.47 3.49
N ASP A 46 -10.98 7.21 3.67
CA ASP A 46 -12.15 6.83 4.47
C ASP A 46 -11.92 7.09 5.96
N TYR A 47 -10.68 6.91 6.46
CA TYR A 47 -10.29 7.31 7.81
C TYR A 47 -10.45 8.82 7.98
N LYS A 48 -9.90 9.62 7.06
CA LYS A 48 -10.01 11.08 7.08
C LYS A 48 -11.46 11.56 7.07
N LYS A 49 -12.30 10.98 6.21
CA LYS A 49 -13.75 11.28 6.18
C LYS A 49 -14.44 10.96 7.51
N ALA A 50 -14.10 9.83 8.14
CA ALA A 50 -14.65 9.45 9.43
C ALA A 50 -14.22 10.43 10.53
N TYR A 51 -12.96 10.84 10.54
CA TYR A 51 -12.44 11.86 11.45
C TYR A 51 -13.18 13.19 11.27
N ASP A 52 -13.28 13.70 10.02
CA ASP A 52 -13.96 14.96 9.74
C ASP A 52 -15.44 14.92 10.13
N THR A 53 -16.10 13.78 10.00
CA THR A 53 -17.47 13.57 10.44
C THR A 53 -17.57 13.64 11.97
N ALA A 54 -16.67 12.98 12.68
CA ALA A 54 -16.63 13.00 14.13
C ALA A 54 -16.35 14.40 14.69
N VAL A 55 -15.49 15.19 14.01
CA VAL A 55 -15.25 16.60 14.35
C VAL A 55 -16.53 17.44 14.15
N LYS A 56 -17.22 17.27 13.02
CA LYS A 56 -18.49 17.98 12.73
C LYS A 56 -19.59 17.65 13.74
N GLU A 57 -19.65 16.41 14.19
CA GLU A 57 -20.58 15.93 15.22
C GLU A 57 -20.17 16.33 16.64
N LYS A 58 -19.08 17.09 16.80
CA LYS A 58 -18.52 17.50 18.10
C LYS A 58 -18.16 16.33 19.03
N LYS A 59 -17.95 15.13 18.47
CA LYS A 59 -17.50 13.97 19.25
C LYS A 59 -16.04 14.12 19.67
N ILE A 60 -15.23 14.80 18.84
CA ILE A 60 -13.84 15.12 19.13
C ILE A 60 -13.61 16.62 19.01
N THR A 61 -12.88 17.16 19.97
CA THR A 61 -12.31 18.50 19.85
C THR A 61 -10.97 18.35 19.13
N GLN A 62 -10.77 19.08 18.03
CA GLN A 62 -9.58 19.01 17.20
C GLN A 62 -8.31 19.13 18.07
N GLY A 63 -7.48 18.09 18.07
CA GLY A 63 -6.22 18.04 18.81
C GLY A 63 -6.25 17.36 20.19
N LEU A 64 -7.40 16.84 20.67
CA LEU A 64 -7.49 16.13 21.95
C LEU A 64 -7.95 14.67 21.76
N GLN A 65 -7.12 13.74 22.25
CA GLN A 65 -7.44 12.33 22.54
C GLN A 65 -7.84 11.40 21.39
N THR A 66 -7.35 11.65 20.18
CA THR A 66 -7.45 10.63 19.12
C THR A 66 -6.07 10.12 18.73
N ASP A 67 -6.01 8.90 18.21
CA ASP A 67 -4.79 8.37 17.56
C ASP A 67 -4.54 9.00 16.19
N ALA A 68 -5.42 9.91 15.75
CA ALA A 68 -5.22 10.73 14.57
C ALA A 68 -4.13 11.79 14.78
N SER A 69 -3.48 12.20 13.69
CA SER A 69 -2.58 13.36 13.68
C SER A 69 -3.36 14.67 13.79
N SER A 70 -2.63 15.79 13.96
CA SER A 70 -3.22 17.14 13.94
C SER A 70 -3.93 17.46 12.62
N THR A 71 -3.56 16.80 11.52
CA THR A 71 -4.15 16.92 10.20
C THR A 71 -5.42 16.08 10.02
N GLY A 72 -5.70 15.14 10.94
CA GLY A 72 -6.82 14.20 10.87
C GLY A 72 -6.55 12.97 10.02
N TYR A 73 -5.31 12.79 9.56
CA TYR A 73 -4.85 11.54 8.94
C TYR A 73 -4.34 10.56 9.99
N PRO A 74 -4.30 9.24 9.72
CA PRO A 74 -3.79 8.27 10.67
C PRO A 74 -2.29 8.47 10.92
N LYS A 75 -1.82 8.29 12.15
CA LYS A 75 -0.38 8.37 12.48
C LYS A 75 0.41 7.22 11.89
N THR A 76 -0.20 6.06 11.75
CA THR A 76 0.45 4.85 11.23
C THR A 76 -0.51 4.03 10.38
N LEU A 77 0.03 3.24 9.44
CA LEU A 77 -0.79 2.28 8.66
C LEU A 77 -1.46 1.23 9.55
N LYS A 78 -0.87 0.87 10.69
CA LYS A 78 -1.45 -0.08 11.65
C LYS A 78 -2.79 0.39 12.18
N LEU A 79 -2.94 1.70 12.41
CA LEU A 79 -4.18 2.29 12.92
C LEU A 79 -5.38 1.99 12.01
N LEU A 80 -5.17 1.87 10.69
CA LEU A 80 -6.22 1.48 9.75
C LEU A 80 -6.73 0.05 9.99
N VAL A 81 -5.89 -0.84 10.53
CA VAL A 81 -6.24 -2.24 10.83
C VAL A 81 -6.78 -2.39 12.25
N GLU A 82 -6.17 -1.72 13.22
CA GLU A 82 -6.58 -1.73 14.62
C GLU A 82 -7.91 -1.00 14.82
N GLY A 83 -8.10 0.06 14.05
CA GLY A 83 -9.27 0.93 14.09
C GLY A 83 -9.16 2.04 15.12
N ASP A 84 -10.01 3.05 14.98
CA ASP A 84 -10.11 4.22 15.85
C ASP A 84 -11.55 4.39 16.32
N ASP A 85 -11.74 4.88 17.54
CA ASP A 85 -13.04 5.20 18.12
C ASP A 85 -13.41 6.68 17.97
N PHE A 86 -12.49 7.48 17.43
CA PHE A 86 -12.64 8.92 17.20
C PHE A 86 -13.13 9.69 18.45
N GLY A 87 -12.61 9.34 19.63
CA GLY A 87 -12.94 10.01 20.89
C GLY A 87 -14.33 9.70 21.43
N GLY A 88 -14.91 8.57 21.04
CA GLY A 88 -16.18 8.10 21.58
C GLY A 88 -16.16 8.00 23.09
N VAL A 89 -17.15 8.64 23.75
CA VAL A 89 -17.28 8.70 25.21
C VAL A 89 -17.60 7.31 25.80
N ASP A 90 -18.18 6.43 25.00
CA ASP A 90 -18.53 5.08 25.40
C ASP A 90 -17.36 4.11 25.19
N LYS A 91 -16.73 3.68 26.28
CA LYS A 91 -15.68 2.64 26.27
C LYS A 91 -16.10 1.30 25.64
N ASN A 92 -17.39 1.12 25.37
CA ASN A 92 -17.97 -0.04 24.67
C ASN A 92 -18.15 0.19 23.16
N GLN A 93 -17.77 1.34 22.63
CA GLN A 93 -17.88 1.61 21.21
C GLN A 93 -16.82 0.82 20.44
N THR A 94 -17.27 -0.01 19.50
CA THR A 94 -16.39 -0.84 18.68
C THR A 94 -15.55 0.08 17.78
N LYS A 95 -14.23 0.00 17.86
CA LYS A 95 -13.30 0.73 16.99
C LYS A 95 -13.64 0.49 15.52
N LYS A 96 -13.76 1.57 14.74
CA LYS A 96 -14.02 1.51 13.29
C LYS A 96 -12.73 1.13 12.57
N LYS A 97 -12.72 -0.03 11.93
CA LYS A 97 -11.59 -0.54 11.12
C LYS A 97 -11.79 -0.18 9.64
N PHE A 98 -10.71 0.17 8.98
CA PHE A 98 -10.69 0.59 7.56
C PHE A 98 -10.00 -0.45 6.66
N LEU A 99 -9.09 -1.24 7.25
CA LEU A 99 -8.44 -2.37 6.58
C LEU A 99 -8.57 -3.64 7.43
N ARG A 100 -8.65 -4.79 6.78
CA ARG A 100 -8.55 -6.09 7.48
C ARG A 100 -7.10 -6.45 7.76
N ARG A 101 -6.20 -6.09 6.86
CA ARG A 101 -4.75 -6.27 6.95
C ARG A 101 -4.07 -5.28 6.00
N ILE A 102 -2.85 -4.91 6.28
CA ILE A 102 -2.05 -4.11 5.36
C ILE A 102 -1.69 -4.98 4.16
N PRO A 103 -2.00 -4.56 2.91
CA PRO A 103 -1.59 -5.28 1.70
C PRO A 103 -0.07 -5.40 1.61
N VAL A 104 0.41 -6.44 0.95
CA VAL A 104 1.83 -6.67 0.70
C VAL A 104 2.22 -6.05 -0.63
N ASP A 105 3.41 -5.42 -0.69
CA ASP A 105 4.01 -4.99 -1.92
C ASP A 105 4.61 -6.21 -2.65
N PRO A 106 4.13 -6.57 -3.86
CA PRO A 106 4.62 -7.75 -4.59
C PRO A 106 6.08 -7.63 -5.06
N PHE A 107 6.66 -6.42 -5.04
CA PHE A 107 8.06 -6.17 -5.36
C PHE A 107 8.94 -5.97 -4.12
N ASN A 108 8.33 -5.85 -2.94
CA ASN A 108 9.03 -5.74 -1.65
C ASN A 108 8.37 -6.66 -0.62
N VAL A 109 8.44 -7.96 -0.88
CA VAL A 109 7.80 -8.97 -0.03
C VAL A 109 8.55 -9.07 1.31
N PRO A 110 7.87 -8.88 2.45
CA PRO A 110 8.48 -8.98 3.76
C PRO A 110 8.93 -10.43 4.04
N LYS A 111 9.96 -10.58 4.86
CA LYS A 111 10.37 -11.90 5.35
C LYS A 111 9.28 -12.49 6.26
N LYS A 112 9.30 -13.81 6.43
CA LYS A 112 8.34 -14.51 7.28
C LYS A 112 8.34 -13.92 8.70
N GLY A 113 7.20 -13.37 9.12
CA GLY A 113 7.03 -12.74 10.43
C GLY A 113 7.27 -11.23 10.46
N GLU A 114 7.70 -10.61 9.37
CA GLU A 114 7.79 -9.15 9.24
C GLU A 114 6.48 -8.56 8.69
N GLU A 115 6.18 -7.34 9.10
CA GLU A 115 5.05 -6.59 8.56
C GLU A 115 5.35 -6.02 7.16
N PRO A 116 4.32 -5.86 6.30
CA PRO A 116 4.49 -5.19 5.02
C PRO A 116 5.01 -3.77 5.19
N LYS A 117 6.06 -3.42 4.44
CA LYS A 117 6.68 -2.09 4.48
C LYS A 117 6.29 -1.30 3.25
N TRP A 118 5.84 -0.08 3.47
CA TRP A 118 5.50 0.90 2.44
C TRP A 118 6.26 2.19 2.70
N GLY A 119 6.60 2.91 1.65
CA GLY A 119 7.00 4.30 1.79
C GLY A 119 5.79 5.15 2.19
N ILE A 120 5.99 6.12 3.07
CA ILE A 120 4.92 6.97 3.60
C ILE A 120 5.25 8.41 3.24
N ARG A 121 4.25 9.20 2.87
CA ARG A 121 4.30 10.66 2.74
C ARG A 121 3.35 11.27 3.74
N ALA A 122 3.82 12.30 4.45
CA ALA A 122 2.99 13.11 5.32
C ALA A 122 2.21 14.15 4.50
N TYR A 123 1.14 14.70 5.09
CA TYR A 123 0.34 15.75 4.46
C TYR A 123 1.14 17.01 4.09
N LYS A 124 2.18 17.30 4.88
CA LYS A 124 3.08 18.45 4.65
C LYS A 124 4.20 18.21 3.66
N ASP A 125 4.41 16.95 3.25
CA ASP A 125 5.48 16.61 2.32
C ASP A 125 5.13 17.02 0.89
N GLU A 126 6.15 17.31 0.09
CA GLU A 126 5.96 17.54 -1.34
C GLU A 126 5.50 16.24 -2.04
N PRO A 127 4.69 16.35 -3.11
CA PRO A 127 4.11 15.18 -3.79
C PRO A 127 5.15 14.16 -4.26
N ASP A 128 6.35 14.61 -4.62
CA ASP A 128 7.46 13.76 -5.09
C ASP A 128 8.50 13.45 -4.01
N SER A 129 8.25 13.85 -2.77
CA SER A 129 9.14 13.57 -1.64
C SER A 129 9.24 12.06 -1.40
N LYS A 130 10.47 11.58 -1.24
CA LYS A 130 10.82 10.18 -0.96
C LYS A 130 11.57 10.04 0.37
N THR A 131 11.49 11.07 1.21
CA THR A 131 12.35 11.23 2.38
C THR A 131 11.73 10.61 3.64
N SER A 132 10.48 10.14 3.61
CA SER A 132 9.84 9.60 4.80
C SER A 132 10.35 8.20 5.14
N THR A 133 11.36 8.14 5.96
CA THR A 133 11.91 6.96 6.62
C THR A 133 11.06 6.54 7.82
N GLY A 134 9.76 6.36 7.67
CA GLY A 134 8.94 5.73 8.71
C GLY A 134 8.56 6.57 9.93
N GLU A 135 9.07 7.79 10.09
CA GLU A 135 8.77 8.73 11.19
C GLU A 135 7.92 9.93 10.72
N ALA A 136 7.06 9.69 9.73
CA ALA A 136 6.11 10.71 9.30
C ALA A 136 5.14 11.03 10.44
N GLU A 137 4.80 12.30 10.61
CA GLU A 137 3.85 12.78 11.62
C GLU A 137 2.45 12.20 11.37
N ASP A 138 2.15 11.93 10.12
CA ASP A 138 0.91 11.29 9.65
C ASP A 138 1.15 10.49 8.36
N VAL A 139 0.14 9.72 7.97
CA VAL A 139 0.13 8.92 6.73
C VAL A 139 -0.91 9.54 5.80
N TYR A 140 -0.45 10.39 4.89
CA TYR A 140 -1.27 11.01 3.86
C TYR A 140 -1.31 10.17 2.58
N ASP A 141 -0.15 9.69 2.13
CA ASP A 141 -0.01 8.86 0.93
C ASP A 141 1.01 7.74 1.14
N VAL A 142 0.95 6.73 0.30
CA VAL A 142 1.85 5.59 0.31
C VAL A 142 2.42 5.31 -1.08
N TYR A 143 3.66 4.81 -1.13
CA TYR A 143 4.34 4.42 -2.35
C TYR A 143 5.16 3.13 -2.15
N SER A 144 5.54 2.47 -3.26
CA SER A 144 6.40 1.29 -3.20
C SER A 144 7.83 1.67 -2.84
N LEU A 145 8.49 0.86 -2.01
CA LEU A 145 9.92 0.99 -1.71
C LEU A 145 10.80 0.31 -2.76
N SER A 146 10.24 -0.34 -3.77
CA SER A 146 10.99 -1.00 -4.83
C SER A 146 11.59 0.01 -5.81
N GLU A 147 12.89 -0.12 -6.06
CA GLU A 147 13.60 0.68 -7.06
C GLU A 147 13.54 0.12 -8.48
N GLU A 148 12.89 -1.03 -8.65
CA GLU A 148 12.74 -1.65 -9.95
C GLU A 148 11.93 -0.77 -10.91
N THR A 149 12.15 -1.00 -12.21
CA THR A 149 11.49 -0.27 -13.29
C THR A 149 10.31 -1.10 -13.80
N ALA A 150 9.18 -0.46 -13.98
CA ALA A 150 7.97 -1.04 -14.55
C ALA A 150 8.12 -1.33 -16.05
N ILE A 151 7.14 -2.03 -16.64
CA ILE A 151 7.13 -2.36 -18.08
C ILE A 151 7.03 -1.08 -18.93
N ASP A 152 6.37 -0.04 -18.40
CA ASP A 152 6.22 1.27 -19.07
C ASP A 152 7.44 2.19 -18.91
N GLY A 153 8.50 1.73 -18.23
CA GLY A 153 9.73 2.49 -17.99
C GLY A 153 9.70 3.40 -16.76
N THR A 154 8.58 3.53 -16.06
CA THR A 154 8.50 4.27 -14.78
C THR A 154 9.08 3.44 -13.63
N LYS A 155 9.48 4.08 -12.54
CA LYS A 155 9.91 3.37 -11.34
C LYS A 155 8.72 3.12 -10.42
N TYR A 156 8.65 1.93 -9.77
CA TYR A 156 7.56 1.62 -8.85
C TYR A 156 7.46 2.57 -7.66
N LYS A 157 8.59 3.15 -7.23
CA LYS A 157 8.62 4.17 -6.18
C LYS A 157 7.95 5.51 -6.56
N ASP A 158 7.63 5.68 -7.83
CA ASP A 158 6.94 6.87 -8.34
C ASP A 158 5.41 6.67 -8.48
N TRP A 159 4.90 5.47 -8.13
CA TRP A 159 3.47 5.09 -8.27
C TRP A 159 2.64 5.42 -6.99
#